data_43bfbbb5edf119f2f1d1960ff15b8b80
#
_entry.id   43bfbbb5edf119f2f1d1960ff15b8b80
#
_cell.length_a   1.000
_cell.length_b   1.000
_cell.length_c   1.000
_cell.angle_alpha   90.00
_cell.angle_beta   90.00
_cell.angle_gamma   90.00
#
_symmetry.space_group_name_H-M   'P 1'
#
loop_
_entity.id
_entity.type
_entity.pdbx_description
1 polymer ?
#
loop_
_entity_poly.entity_id
_entity_poly.type
_entity_poly.pdbx_seq_one_letter_code
_entity_poly.pdbx_strand_id
1 'polypeptide(L)'
;MEYKTNISSNGEYKSFTLTQNSLTFGSYKKTLNPDSNSTIETIGGLDYELTSGLSYNYASGLSIKGKITATSGVIGGWRINENYIASANDGLILYSDGRIQGKMNVNSSGNNERSLNDGLLI
;
A
#
# COMPACT_ATOMS: atom_id res chain seq x y z
N MET A 1 -4.67 -25.18 0.74
CA MET A 1 -5.15 -25.27 -0.64
C MET A 1 -4.24 -24.45 -1.54
N GLU A 2 -3.82 -25.01 -2.63
CA GLU A 2 -2.98 -24.34 -3.61
C GLU A 2 -3.47 -24.64 -5.02
N TYR A 3 -3.61 -23.62 -5.82
CA TYR A 3 -3.92 -23.73 -7.24
C TYR A 3 -3.00 -22.80 -8.03
N LYS A 4 -2.29 -23.36 -8.99
CA LYS A 4 -1.42 -22.60 -9.89
C LYS A 4 -1.64 -23.03 -11.31
N THR A 5 -1.75 -22.08 -12.22
CA THR A 5 -1.75 -22.38 -13.64
C THR A 5 -0.35 -22.78 -14.07
N ASN A 6 -0.24 -23.46 -15.20
CA ASN A 6 1.07 -23.75 -15.78
C ASN A 6 1.77 -22.46 -16.16
N ILE A 7 3.10 -22.45 -16.01
CA ILE A 7 3.91 -21.31 -16.43
C ILE A 7 3.87 -21.24 -17.94
N SER A 8 3.47 -20.07 -18.46
CA SER A 8 3.38 -19.85 -19.91
C SER A 8 4.77 -19.66 -20.53
N SER A 9 4.82 -19.66 -21.88
CA SER A 9 6.08 -19.47 -22.60
C SER A 9 6.75 -18.14 -22.32
N ASN A 10 5.98 -17.11 -21.92
CA ASN A 10 6.53 -15.80 -21.55
C ASN A 10 6.80 -15.68 -20.04
N GLY A 11 6.76 -16.78 -19.30
CA GLY A 11 7.12 -16.80 -17.88
C GLY A 11 6.05 -16.27 -16.95
N GLU A 12 4.78 -16.41 -17.30
CA GLU A 12 3.67 -15.93 -16.47
C GLU A 12 2.83 -17.10 -15.96
N TYR A 13 2.28 -16.93 -14.75
CA TYR A 13 1.31 -17.88 -14.20
C TYR A 13 0.39 -17.17 -13.21
N LYS A 14 -0.73 -17.81 -12.88
CA LYS A 14 -1.66 -17.33 -11.85
C LYS A 14 -1.62 -18.27 -10.68
N SER A 15 -1.78 -17.71 -9.49
CA SER A 15 -1.72 -18.45 -8.24
C SER A 15 -2.89 -18.10 -7.36
N PHE A 16 -3.43 -19.11 -6.71
CA PHE A 16 -4.31 -18.99 -5.54
C PHE A 16 -3.80 -19.99 -4.51
N THR A 17 -3.30 -19.48 -3.41
CA THR A 17 -2.74 -20.32 -2.35
C THR A 17 -3.32 -19.86 -1.02
N LEU A 18 -3.89 -20.79 -0.29
CA LEU A 18 -4.40 -20.54 1.06
C LEU A 18 -3.82 -21.59 1.98
N THR A 19 -3.04 -21.13 2.95
CA THR A 19 -2.45 -21.96 3.99
C THR A 19 -2.83 -21.39 5.35
N GLN A 20 -2.38 -22.05 6.41
CA GLN A 20 -2.60 -21.55 7.76
C GLN A 20 -1.98 -20.16 7.99
N ASN A 21 -0.89 -19.85 7.31
CA ASN A 21 -0.09 -18.64 7.55
C ASN A 21 -0.09 -17.66 6.38
N SER A 22 -0.70 -18.00 5.25
CA SER A 22 -0.58 -17.17 4.06
C SER A 22 -1.78 -17.28 3.13
N LEU A 23 -2.01 -16.22 2.40
CA LEU A 23 -2.98 -16.16 1.31
C LEU A 23 -2.31 -15.43 0.16
N THR A 24 -2.29 -16.07 -1.02
CA THR A 24 -1.79 -15.45 -2.23
C THR A 24 -2.85 -15.59 -3.32
N PHE A 25 -3.09 -14.51 -4.03
CA PHE A 25 -4.07 -14.48 -5.10
C PHE A 25 -3.58 -13.49 -6.16
N GLY A 26 -3.24 -13.97 -7.35
CA GLY A 26 -2.81 -13.06 -8.39
C GLY A 26 -1.98 -13.66 -9.50
N SER A 27 -1.40 -12.76 -10.28
CA SER A 27 -0.55 -13.08 -11.42
C SER A 27 0.91 -12.83 -11.11
N TYR A 28 1.75 -13.73 -11.55
CA TYR A 28 3.21 -13.67 -11.35
C TYR A 28 3.91 -13.71 -12.70
N LYS A 29 5.05 -13.06 -12.76
CA LYS A 29 5.88 -13.02 -13.95
C LYS A 29 7.34 -13.22 -13.59
N LYS A 30 8.06 -14.01 -14.41
CA LYS A 30 9.48 -14.23 -14.24
C LYS A 30 10.24 -12.90 -14.27
N THR A 31 11.16 -12.75 -13.35
CA THR A 31 12.00 -11.55 -13.26
C THR A 31 13.45 -11.94 -13.03
N LEU A 32 14.38 -11.21 -13.65
CA LEU A 32 15.81 -11.40 -13.44
C LEU A 32 16.33 -10.46 -12.32
N ASN A 33 15.59 -9.40 -12.02
CA ASN A 33 15.97 -8.41 -11.03
C ASN A 33 14.78 -8.13 -10.10
N PRO A 34 14.50 -9.03 -9.13
CA PRO A 34 13.36 -8.84 -8.23
C PRO A 34 13.53 -7.59 -7.39
N ASP A 35 12.44 -6.81 -7.29
CA ASP A 35 12.39 -5.67 -6.39
C ASP A 35 12.31 -6.18 -4.95
N SER A 36 13.14 -5.62 -4.06
CA SER A 36 13.19 -6.03 -2.66
C SER A 36 11.87 -5.83 -1.91
N ASN A 37 10.99 -4.97 -2.41
CA ASN A 37 9.68 -4.70 -1.80
C ASN A 37 8.56 -5.52 -2.44
N SER A 38 8.86 -6.32 -3.44
CA SER A 38 7.86 -7.12 -4.13
C SER A 38 7.73 -8.51 -3.52
N THR A 39 6.57 -9.11 -3.73
CA THR A 39 6.34 -10.50 -3.36
C THR A 39 6.96 -11.41 -4.42
N ILE A 40 7.87 -12.26 -4.00
CA ILE A 40 8.64 -13.13 -4.89
C ILE A 40 8.31 -14.58 -4.56
N GLU A 41 8.14 -15.38 -5.60
CA GLU A 41 8.03 -16.84 -5.50
C GLU A 41 9.10 -17.45 -6.36
N THR A 42 9.85 -18.41 -5.79
CA THR A 42 10.92 -19.08 -6.50
C THR A 42 10.47 -20.48 -6.90
N ILE A 43 10.52 -20.78 -8.20
CA ILE A 43 10.13 -22.07 -8.75
C ILE A 43 11.25 -22.53 -9.67
N GLY A 44 11.79 -23.73 -9.39
CA GLY A 44 12.84 -24.30 -10.22
C GLY A 44 14.10 -23.44 -10.33
N GLY A 45 14.42 -22.69 -9.27
CA GLY A 45 15.56 -21.79 -9.26
C GLY A 45 15.34 -20.45 -9.95
N LEU A 46 14.14 -20.20 -10.46
CA LEU A 46 13.79 -18.94 -11.11
C LEU A 46 12.84 -18.14 -10.21
N ASP A 47 13.02 -16.83 -10.21
CA ASP A 47 12.19 -15.91 -9.42
C ASP A 47 11.03 -15.37 -10.24
N TYR A 48 9.85 -15.36 -9.61
CA TYR A 48 8.63 -14.83 -10.20
C TYR A 48 8.08 -13.77 -9.26
N GLU A 49 7.73 -12.61 -9.80
CA GLU A 49 7.26 -11.47 -9.05
C GLU A 49 5.76 -11.31 -9.20
N LEU A 50 5.07 -11.01 -8.10
CA LEU A 50 3.65 -10.68 -8.13
C LEU A 50 3.47 -9.38 -8.91
N THR A 51 2.75 -9.45 -10.03
CA THR A 51 2.51 -8.29 -10.89
C THR A 51 1.10 -7.73 -10.74
N SER A 52 0.16 -8.54 -10.27
CA SER A 52 -1.23 -8.12 -10.06
C SER A 52 -1.88 -9.05 -9.06
N GLY A 53 -2.51 -8.47 -8.05
CA GLY A 53 -3.21 -9.24 -7.03
C GLY A 53 -2.75 -8.90 -5.62
N LEU A 54 -2.86 -9.86 -4.72
CA LEU A 54 -2.47 -9.65 -3.33
C LEU A 54 -1.74 -10.86 -2.76
N SER A 55 -0.94 -10.60 -1.75
CA SER A 55 -0.24 -11.61 -0.99
C SER A 55 -0.25 -11.23 0.47
N TYR A 56 -0.68 -12.13 1.33
CA TYR A 56 -0.62 -11.96 2.78
C TYR A 56 0.19 -13.10 3.40
N ASN A 57 1.11 -12.72 4.25
CA ASN A 57 1.87 -13.64 5.09
C ASN A 57 1.95 -13.03 6.47
N TYR A 58 1.69 -13.81 7.52
CA TYR A 58 1.61 -13.22 8.84
C TYR A 58 2.94 -12.57 9.27
N ALA A 59 4.08 -13.00 8.73
CA ALA A 59 5.38 -12.42 9.05
C ALA A 59 5.69 -11.17 8.25
N SER A 60 5.23 -11.11 6.99
CA SER A 60 5.55 -10.01 6.07
C SER A 60 4.40 -9.00 5.91
N GLY A 61 3.19 -9.38 6.34
CA GLY A 61 2.03 -8.53 6.19
C GLY A 61 1.33 -8.67 4.83
N LEU A 62 0.55 -7.67 4.49
CA LEU A 62 -0.25 -7.64 3.27
C LEU A 62 0.43 -6.80 2.20
N SER A 63 0.57 -7.36 1.01
CA SER A 63 1.07 -6.67 -0.17
C SER A 63 0.01 -6.72 -1.26
N ILE A 64 -0.28 -5.58 -1.87
CA ILE A 64 -1.25 -5.47 -2.98
C ILE A 64 -0.54 -4.83 -4.16
N LYS A 65 -0.65 -5.49 -5.32
CA LYS A 65 -0.21 -4.94 -6.59
C LYS A 65 -1.44 -4.67 -7.44
N GLY A 66 -1.72 -3.40 -7.66
CA GLY A 66 -2.90 -2.99 -8.40
C GLY A 66 -3.56 -1.77 -7.80
N LYS A 67 -4.76 -1.51 -8.24
CA LYS A 67 -5.54 -0.37 -7.78
C LYS A 67 -6.31 -0.74 -6.51
N ILE A 68 -6.26 0.13 -5.53
CA ILE A 68 -7.07 0.02 -4.32
C ILE A 68 -8.10 1.13 -4.34
N THR A 69 -9.38 0.77 -4.18
CA THR A 69 -10.45 1.74 -4.04
C THR A 69 -11.02 1.62 -2.64
N ALA A 70 -10.93 2.69 -1.87
CA ALA A 70 -11.46 2.73 -0.51
C ALA A 70 -12.21 4.05 -0.30
N THR A 71 -13.40 3.96 0.29
CA THR A 71 -14.16 5.15 0.66
C THR A 71 -13.86 5.61 2.08
N SER A 72 -13.30 4.72 2.89
CA SER A 72 -12.86 5.07 4.25
C SER A 72 -11.88 4.01 4.75
N GLY A 73 -11.11 4.37 5.76
CA GLY A 73 -10.18 3.45 6.38
C GLY A 73 -9.18 4.14 7.27
N VAL A 74 -8.30 3.35 7.89
CA VAL A 74 -7.19 3.85 8.70
C VAL A 74 -5.94 3.09 8.30
N ILE A 75 -4.90 3.79 7.93
CA ILE A 75 -3.60 3.20 7.56
C ILE A 75 -2.52 3.95 8.31
N GLY A 76 -1.81 3.25 9.22
CA GLY A 76 -0.69 3.83 9.94
C GLY A 76 -1.04 5.10 10.70
N GLY A 77 -2.24 5.17 11.29
CA GLY A 77 -2.69 6.36 11.99
C GLY A 77 -3.32 7.42 11.09
N TRP A 78 -3.22 7.28 9.77
CA TRP A 78 -3.90 8.15 8.83
C TRP A 78 -5.30 7.64 8.57
N ARG A 79 -6.27 8.56 8.55
CA ARG A 79 -7.65 8.25 8.22
C ARG A 79 -7.91 8.56 6.76
N ILE A 80 -8.57 7.64 6.08
CA ILE A 80 -8.97 7.80 4.69
C ILE A 80 -10.48 7.99 4.66
N ASN A 81 -10.93 9.10 4.11
CA ASN A 81 -12.33 9.40 3.88
C ASN A 81 -12.55 9.62 2.40
N GLU A 82 -13.80 9.69 2.01
CA GLU A 82 -14.16 9.82 0.60
C GLU A 82 -13.51 11.03 -0.06
N ASN A 83 -13.36 12.13 0.66
CA ASN A 83 -12.90 13.40 0.11
C ASN A 83 -11.54 13.86 0.63
N TYR A 84 -10.92 13.12 1.57
CA TYR A 84 -9.64 13.54 2.13
C TYR A 84 -8.90 12.40 2.82
N ILE A 85 -7.63 12.64 3.04
CA ILE A 85 -6.76 11.84 3.90
C ILE A 85 -6.26 12.76 5.01
N ALA A 86 -6.36 12.33 6.26
CA ALA A 86 -6.01 13.15 7.41
C ALA A 86 -5.17 12.39 8.41
N SER A 87 -4.28 13.11 9.10
CA SER A 87 -3.57 12.56 10.25
C SER A 87 -4.54 12.27 11.39
N ALA A 88 -4.11 11.47 12.37
CA ALA A 88 -4.98 10.96 13.44
C ALA A 88 -5.72 12.08 14.21
N ASN A 89 -5.10 13.24 14.37
CA ASN A 89 -5.66 14.37 15.11
C ASN A 89 -6.04 15.55 14.21
N ASP A 90 -6.20 15.29 12.92
CA ASP A 90 -6.48 16.31 11.90
C ASP A 90 -5.41 17.40 11.80
N GLY A 91 -4.19 17.09 12.24
CA GLY A 91 -3.07 18.02 12.14
C GLY A 91 -2.69 18.36 10.71
N LEU A 92 -2.92 17.43 9.79
CA LEU A 92 -2.72 17.61 8.37
C LEU A 92 -3.85 16.93 7.62
N ILE A 93 -4.45 17.65 6.69
CA ILE A 93 -5.53 17.11 5.85
C ILE A 93 -5.20 17.39 4.40
N LEU A 94 -5.24 16.33 3.59
CA LEU A 94 -5.06 16.40 2.13
C LEU A 94 -6.40 16.12 1.48
N TYR A 95 -6.98 17.13 0.85
CA TYR A 95 -8.28 17.01 0.21
C TYR A 95 -8.16 16.53 -1.22
N SER A 96 -9.14 15.77 -1.68
CA SER A 96 -9.16 15.25 -3.05
C SER A 96 -9.30 16.34 -4.11
N ASP A 97 -9.73 17.55 -3.72
CA ASP A 97 -9.79 18.70 -4.64
C ASP A 97 -8.48 19.48 -4.72
N GLY A 98 -7.42 18.98 -4.07
CA GLY A 98 -6.09 19.58 -4.13
C GLY A 98 -5.75 20.52 -2.98
N ARG A 99 -6.68 20.79 -2.08
CA ARG A 99 -6.40 21.65 -0.92
C ARG A 99 -5.56 20.89 0.10
N ILE A 100 -4.69 21.61 0.77
CA ILE A 100 -3.90 21.12 1.89
C ILE A 100 -4.23 22.00 3.09
N GLN A 101 -4.60 21.38 4.22
CA GLN A 101 -4.91 22.10 5.43
C GLN A 101 -4.04 21.61 6.57
N GLY A 102 -3.34 22.51 7.23
CA GLY A 102 -2.57 22.22 8.43
C GLY A 102 -3.26 22.80 9.65
N LYS A 103 -3.16 22.10 10.77
CA LYS A 103 -3.68 22.61 12.03
C LYS A 103 -2.67 23.59 12.60
N MET A 104 -3.18 24.75 13.02
CA MET A 104 -2.35 25.71 13.72
C MET A 104 -2.20 25.29 15.17
N ASN A 105 -0.96 25.17 15.62
CA ASN A 105 -0.67 24.86 17.02
C ASN A 105 -0.58 26.13 17.83
N VAL A 106 -0.96 26.02 19.09
CA VAL A 106 -0.82 27.12 20.05
C VAL A 106 0.27 26.70 21.05
N ASN A 107 1.31 27.51 21.16
CA ASN A 107 2.39 27.20 22.09
C ASN A 107 1.97 27.48 23.55
N SER A 108 2.84 27.15 24.49
CA SER A 108 2.55 27.29 25.91
C SER A 108 2.31 28.72 26.36
N SER A 109 2.70 29.72 25.58
CA SER A 109 2.46 31.14 25.84
C SER A 109 1.17 31.62 25.22
N GLY A 110 0.42 30.76 24.57
CA GLY A 110 -0.84 31.13 23.91
C GLY A 110 -0.68 31.73 22.52
N ASN A 111 0.55 31.80 22.01
CA ASN A 111 0.78 32.28 20.65
C ASN A 111 0.59 31.14 19.65
N ASN A 112 0.02 31.48 18.52
CA ASN A 112 -0.12 30.51 17.45
C ASN A 112 1.21 30.21 16.80
N GLU A 113 1.48 28.94 16.63
CA GLU A 113 2.58 28.52 15.81
C GLU A 113 2.18 28.62 14.34
N ARG A 114 3.20 28.63 13.48
CA ARG A 114 2.99 28.75 12.06
C ARG A 114 2.21 27.56 11.51
N SER A 115 1.15 27.81 10.77
CA SER A 115 0.40 26.76 10.10
C SER A 115 1.08 26.38 8.79
N LEU A 116 0.69 25.24 8.24
CA LEU A 116 1.16 24.82 6.92
C LEU A 116 0.78 25.83 5.85
N ASN A 117 -0.41 26.41 5.98
CA ASN A 117 -0.89 27.37 5.00
C ASN A 117 -0.08 28.65 5.00
N ASP A 118 0.48 29.04 6.14
CA ASP A 118 1.29 30.25 6.25
C ASP A 118 2.72 30.04 5.84
N GLY A 119 3.25 28.84 6.05
CA GLY A 119 4.65 28.54 5.85
C GLY A 119 4.99 27.67 4.68
N LEU A 120 4.00 27.15 4.01
CA LEU A 120 4.23 26.20 2.92
C LEU A 120 4.46 26.95 1.62
N LEU A 121 5.67 26.78 1.08
CA LEU A 121 6.01 27.27 -0.25
C LEU A 121 5.88 26.08 -1.21
N ILE A 122 4.99 26.25 -2.11
CA ILE A 122 4.71 25.21 -3.11
C ILE A 122 5.17 25.68 -4.47
#